data_3c9f45cc1179c086f08b719ac62d227d
#
_entry.id   3c9f45cc1179c086f08b719ac62d227d
#
_cell.length_a   1.000
_cell.length_b   1.000
_cell.length_c   1.000
_cell.angle_alpha   90.00
_cell.angle_beta   90.00
_cell.angle_gamma   90.00
#
_symmetry.space_group_name_H-M   'P 1'
#
loop_
_entity.id
_entity.type
_entity.pdbx_description
1 polymer ?
#
loop_
_entity_poly.entity_id
_entity_poly.type
_entity_poly.pdbx_seq_one_letter_code
_entity_poly.pdbx_strand_id
1 'polypeptide(L)'
;AIATCNYPANQPDCNGHSTLFDGVAYLPELPTSRDTCVFEAGEEEGIFMVELDVDMLREYREHEVHGNAYRRPQKYGILLEETVEEPFVRKDARR
;
A
#
# COMPACT_ATOMS: atom_id res chain seq x y z
N ALA A 1 -5.59 15.94 -6.18
CA ALA A 1 -6.60 15.62 -5.15
C ALA A 1 -7.36 14.36 -5.52
N ILE A 2 -7.82 13.63 -4.53
CA ILE A 2 -8.65 12.43 -4.66
C ILE A 2 -9.98 12.71 -3.98
N ALA A 3 -11.09 12.35 -4.63
CA ALA A 3 -12.40 12.33 -4.02
C ALA A 3 -12.74 10.91 -3.58
N THR A 4 -13.21 10.75 -2.36
CA THR A 4 -13.70 9.46 -1.84
C THR A 4 -15.13 9.62 -1.35
N CYS A 5 -15.94 8.59 -1.60
CA CYS A 5 -17.30 8.50 -1.07
C CYS A 5 -17.28 7.67 0.21
N ASN A 6 -17.92 8.18 1.24
CA ASN A 6 -18.12 7.45 2.49
C ASN A 6 -19.59 7.09 2.64
N TYR A 7 -19.87 5.84 2.91
CA TYR A 7 -21.22 5.36 3.18
C TYR A 7 -21.44 5.30 4.69
N PRO A 8 -22.64 5.70 5.19
CA PRO A 8 -22.87 5.77 6.61
C PRO A 8 -22.92 4.40 7.26
N ALA A 9 -22.43 4.32 8.49
CA ALA A 9 -22.34 3.07 9.26
C ALA A 9 -23.70 2.41 9.56
N ASN A 10 -24.80 3.13 9.39
CA ASN A 10 -26.15 2.62 9.60
C ASN A 10 -26.79 1.93 8.39
N GLN A 11 -26.07 1.87 7.26
CA GLN A 11 -26.52 1.11 6.10
C GLN A 11 -26.05 -0.35 6.17
N PRO A 12 -26.84 -1.31 5.66
CA PRO A 12 -26.40 -2.70 5.58
C PRO A 12 -25.08 -2.82 4.83
N ASP A 13 -24.15 -3.59 5.39
CA ASP A 13 -22.83 -3.88 4.83
C ASP A 13 -21.87 -2.66 4.71
N CYS A 14 -22.20 -1.54 5.34
CA CYS A 14 -21.38 -0.33 5.38
C CYS A 14 -21.00 0.00 6.83
N ASN A 15 -19.76 0.44 7.03
CA ASN A 15 -19.22 0.78 8.35
C ASN A 15 -18.71 2.23 8.45
N GLY A 16 -18.86 3.03 7.40
CA GLY A 16 -18.22 4.34 7.36
C GLY A 16 -16.69 4.23 7.28
N HIS A 17 -15.99 5.22 7.81
CA HIS A 17 -14.54 5.22 8.00
C HIS A 17 -13.71 4.95 6.73
N SER A 18 -14.12 5.50 5.58
CA SER A 18 -13.31 5.46 4.37
C SER A 18 -11.96 6.11 4.62
N THR A 19 -10.89 5.37 4.38
CA THR A 19 -9.53 5.76 4.79
C THR A 19 -8.60 5.88 3.60
N LEU A 20 -7.71 6.86 3.62
CA LEU A 20 -6.66 7.06 2.63
C LEU A 20 -5.29 7.00 3.29
N PHE A 21 -4.41 6.19 2.74
CA PHE A 21 -3.00 6.06 3.14
C PHE A 21 -2.09 6.49 2.00
N ASP A 22 -1.02 7.23 2.31
CA ASP A 22 0.00 7.61 1.32
C ASP A 22 1.17 6.60 1.21
N GLY A 23 1.33 5.75 2.20
CA GLY A 23 2.38 4.74 2.23
C GLY A 23 3.79 5.29 2.58
N VAL A 24 3.94 6.58 2.86
CA VAL A 24 5.21 7.21 3.23
C VAL A 24 5.46 7.05 4.73
N ALA A 25 6.15 5.98 5.10
CA ALA A 25 6.34 5.63 6.51
C ALA A 25 7.53 6.35 7.17
N TYR A 26 8.56 6.69 6.41
CA TYR A 26 9.79 7.30 6.94
C TYR A 26 10.12 8.58 6.20
N LEU A 27 10.52 9.60 6.95
CA LEU A 27 11.02 10.86 6.43
C LEU A 27 12.36 11.15 7.10
N PRO A 28 13.33 11.79 6.41
CA PRO A 28 14.67 12.02 6.93
C PRO A 28 14.71 12.83 8.23
N GLU A 29 13.74 13.70 8.43
CA GLU A 29 13.62 14.57 9.60
C GLU A 29 12.95 13.91 10.81
N LEU A 30 12.37 12.73 10.65
CA LEU A 30 11.68 12.02 11.73
C LEU A 30 12.56 10.93 12.34
N PRO A 31 12.61 10.83 13.68
CA PRO A 31 13.40 9.79 14.35
C PRO A 31 12.76 8.38 14.25
N THR A 32 11.47 8.32 13.93
CA THR A 32 10.68 7.08 13.85
C THR A 32 9.74 7.15 12.65
N SER A 33 9.05 6.05 12.37
CA SER A 33 7.99 6.05 11.36
C SER A 33 6.86 7.01 11.71
N ARG A 34 6.28 7.62 10.68
CA ARG A 34 5.06 8.41 10.80
C ARG A 34 3.82 7.55 10.61
N ASP A 35 2.66 8.06 11.02
CA ASP A 35 1.38 7.52 10.59
C ASP A 35 1.19 7.82 9.09
N THR A 36 0.94 6.78 8.32
CA THR A 36 0.69 6.89 6.87
C THR A 36 -0.77 7.19 6.54
N CYS A 37 -1.66 7.21 7.53
CA CYS A 37 -3.04 7.63 7.36
C CYS A 37 -3.11 9.14 7.12
N VAL A 38 -3.49 9.52 5.91
CA VAL A 38 -3.64 10.93 5.51
C VAL A 38 -5.02 11.45 5.87
N PHE A 39 -6.01 10.58 5.79
CA PHE A 39 -7.40 10.93 6.02
C PHE A 39 -8.20 9.71 6.46
N GLU A 40 -9.11 9.92 7.38
CA GLU A 40 -10.15 8.97 7.77
C GLU A 40 -11.48 9.72 7.91
N ALA A 41 -12.52 9.25 7.20
CA ALA A 41 -13.87 9.75 7.33
C ALA A 41 -14.51 9.28 8.66
N GLY A 42 -15.54 9.97 9.10
CA GLY A 42 -16.40 9.51 10.19
C GLY A 42 -17.44 8.47 9.75
N GLU A 43 -18.48 8.35 10.54
CA GLU A 43 -19.61 7.44 10.27
C GLU A 43 -20.66 8.03 9.30
N GLU A 44 -20.53 9.29 8.94
CA GLU A 44 -21.50 10.03 8.16
C GLU A 44 -21.33 9.78 6.65
N GLU A 45 -22.43 9.83 5.93
CA GLU A 45 -22.39 9.86 4.47
C GLU A 45 -21.78 11.16 3.96
N GLY A 46 -20.88 11.05 2.97
CA GLY A 46 -20.28 12.23 2.40
C GLY A 46 -19.33 11.95 1.25
N ILE A 47 -18.91 13.04 0.60
CA ILE A 47 -17.84 13.06 -0.39
C ILE A 47 -16.74 13.92 0.21
N PHE A 48 -15.56 13.35 0.32
CA PHE A 48 -14.39 14.01 0.91
C PHE A 48 -13.31 14.21 -0.15
N MET A 49 -12.73 15.41 -0.14
CA MET A 49 -11.58 15.75 -0.99
C MET A 49 -10.32 15.67 -0.15
N VAL A 50 -9.37 14.89 -0.60
CA VAL A 50 -8.09 14.71 0.09
C VAL A 50 -6.93 15.07 -0.85
N GLU A 51 -5.97 15.82 -0.36
CA GLU A 51 -4.75 16.16 -1.09
C GLU A 51 -3.65 15.14 -0.73
N LEU A 52 -2.96 14.65 -1.77
CA LEU A 52 -1.75 13.84 -1.64
C LEU A 52 -0.55 14.60 -2.16
N ASP A 53 0.51 14.63 -1.39
CA ASP A 53 1.81 15.13 -1.84
C ASP A 53 2.49 14.06 -2.72
N VAL A 54 2.31 14.21 -4.02
CA VAL A 54 2.85 13.27 -5.01
C VAL A 54 4.37 13.40 -5.15
N ASP A 55 4.93 14.56 -4.88
CA ASP A 55 6.37 14.77 -4.98
C ASP A 55 7.09 14.12 -3.79
N MET A 56 6.54 14.25 -2.59
CA MET A 56 7.00 13.50 -1.41
C MET A 56 6.94 11.99 -1.65
N LEU A 57 5.87 11.49 -2.26
CA LEU A 57 5.72 10.08 -2.59
C LEU A 57 6.75 9.60 -3.62
N ARG A 58 7.08 10.41 -4.64
CA ARG A 58 8.10 10.10 -5.63
C ARG A 58 9.49 10.04 -5.00
N GLU A 59 9.83 11.04 -4.20
CA GLU A 59 11.10 11.09 -3.49
C GLU A 59 11.27 9.88 -2.56
N TYR A 60 10.24 9.55 -1.79
CA TYR A 60 10.23 8.37 -0.93
C TYR A 60 10.49 7.08 -1.70
N ARG A 61 9.83 6.89 -2.85
CA ARG A 61 10.01 5.70 -3.70
C ARG A 61 11.40 5.57 -4.30
N GLU A 62 12.11 6.67 -4.52
CA GLU A 62 13.48 6.64 -5.03
C GLU A 62 14.49 6.18 -3.98
N HIS A 63 14.23 6.46 -2.71
CA HIS A 63 15.16 6.21 -1.62
C HIS A 63 14.81 4.98 -0.77
N GLU A 64 13.58 4.51 -0.83
CA GLU A 64 13.12 3.42 0.02
C GLU A 64 13.43 2.02 -0.52
N VAL A 65 13.60 1.08 0.43
CA VAL A 65 13.92 -0.33 0.13
C VAL A 65 12.84 -1.05 -0.68
N HIS A 66 11.60 -0.58 -0.60
CA HIS A 66 10.46 -1.15 -1.33
C HIS A 66 10.39 -0.71 -2.80
N GLY A 67 11.22 0.27 -3.18
CA GLY A 67 11.30 0.77 -4.54
C GLY A 67 12.25 -0.02 -5.44
N ASN A 68 12.53 0.54 -6.61
CA ASN A 68 13.45 -0.05 -7.59
C ASN A 68 14.91 -0.02 -7.14
N ALA A 69 15.29 0.83 -6.17
CA ALA A 69 16.65 0.99 -5.69
C ALA A 69 17.30 -0.33 -5.22
N TYR A 70 16.50 -1.22 -4.64
CA TYR A 70 16.95 -2.50 -4.09
C TYR A 70 16.58 -3.71 -4.95
N ARG A 71 15.95 -3.51 -6.08
CA ARG A 71 15.63 -4.61 -7.00
C ARG A 71 16.93 -5.21 -7.58
N ARG A 72 16.97 -6.53 -7.62
CA ARG A 72 18.08 -7.31 -8.17
C ARG A 72 17.56 -8.21 -9.31
N PRO A 73 17.20 -7.65 -10.47
CA PRO A 73 16.58 -8.41 -11.56
C PRO A 73 17.38 -9.65 -11.99
N GLN A 74 18.72 -9.59 -11.87
CA GLN A 74 19.60 -10.71 -12.18
C GLN A 74 19.40 -11.94 -11.27
N LYS A 75 18.76 -11.74 -10.10
CA LYS A 75 18.46 -12.80 -9.14
C LYS A 75 17.05 -13.39 -9.29
N TYR A 76 16.22 -12.78 -10.14
CA TYR A 76 14.80 -13.17 -10.25
C TYR A 76 14.55 -14.25 -11.30
N GLY A 77 15.56 -14.73 -12.01
CA GLY A 77 15.43 -15.79 -13.01
C GLY A 77 14.73 -17.03 -12.47
N ILE A 78 15.02 -17.41 -11.23
CA ILE A 78 14.39 -18.55 -10.56
C ILE A 78 12.86 -18.43 -10.45
N LEU A 79 12.31 -17.22 -10.43
CA LEU A 79 10.86 -17.00 -10.38
C LEU A 79 10.16 -17.30 -11.72
N LEU A 80 10.91 -17.40 -12.79
CA LEU A 80 10.43 -17.70 -14.15
C LEU A 80 10.65 -19.16 -14.53
N GLU A 81 11.31 -19.94 -13.67
CA GLU A 81 11.51 -21.37 -13.89
C GLU A 81 10.22 -22.13 -13.67
N GLU A 82 9.89 -23.03 -14.60
CA GLU A 82 8.70 -23.87 -14.50
C GLU A 82 8.87 -25.02 -13.50
N THR A 83 10.12 -25.34 -13.15
CA THR A 83 10.47 -26.41 -12.24
C THR A 83 10.54 -25.90 -10.81
N VAL A 84 9.81 -26.54 -9.91
CA VAL A 84 9.86 -26.30 -8.46
C VAL A 84 10.53 -27.48 -7.79
N GLU A 85 11.64 -27.24 -7.10
CA GLU A 85 12.43 -28.24 -6.42
C GLU A 85 12.08 -28.35 -4.92
N GLU A 86 12.42 -29.50 -4.32
CA GLU A 86 12.32 -29.70 -2.87
C GLU A 86 13.17 -28.63 -2.12
N PRO A 87 12.72 -28.13 -0.96
CA PRO A 87 11.54 -28.56 -0.16
C PRO A 87 10.23 -27.84 -0.49
N PHE A 88 10.18 -27.06 -1.56
CA PHE A 88 9.05 -26.17 -1.89
C PHE A 88 7.95 -26.86 -2.71
N VAL A 89 8.13 -28.12 -3.06
CA VAL A 89 7.11 -28.88 -3.80
C VAL A 89 5.94 -29.21 -2.86
N ARG A 90 4.77 -28.69 -3.20
CA ARG A 90 3.53 -29.04 -2.52
C ARG A 90 2.78 -30.11 -3.30
N LYS A 91 2.55 -31.27 -2.68
CA LYS A 91 1.85 -32.39 -3.30
C LYS A 91 0.38 -32.10 -3.62
N ASP A 92 -0.21 -31.15 -2.90
CA ASP A 92 -1.60 -30.71 -3.05
C ASP A 92 -1.75 -29.45 -3.93
N ALA A 93 -0.66 -28.94 -4.50
CA ALA A 93 -0.72 -27.77 -5.37
C ALA A 93 -1.45 -28.12 -6.68
N ARG A 94 -2.45 -27.34 -7.00
CA ARG A 94 -3.12 -27.42 -8.32
C ARG A 94 -2.18 -26.83 -9.37
N ARG A 95 -1.90 -27.60 -10.39
CA ARG A 95 -1.18 -27.16 -11.59
C ARG A 95 -2.17 -26.59 -12.61
#